data_43c0556a0de7eebbc1ddcc6486ec413f
#
_entry.id   43c0556a0de7eebbc1ddcc6486ec413f
#
_cell.length_a   1.000
_cell.length_b   1.000
_cell.length_c   1.000
_cell.angle_alpha   90.00
_cell.angle_beta   90.00
_cell.angle_gamma   90.00
#
_symmetry.space_group_name_H-M   'P 1'
#
loop_
_entity.id
_entity.type
_entity.pdbx_description
1 polymer ?
#
loop_
_entity_poly.entity_id
_entity_poly.type
_entity_poly.pdbx_seq_one_letter_code
_entity_poly.pdbx_strand_id
1 'polypeptide(L)'
;MTRILTTIAAFGLLTAASLPASAATTTKLTVNGMVCAFCAQGIEKKLTAMPQTRAVYVNLGEKIVAVEAKDGQTIDVDKVRAEVKDAGYEVVKVETVQESVDALRAAAKARK
;
A
#
# COMPACT_ATOMS: atom_id res chain seq x y z
N MET A 1 -41.23 -51.82 27.02
CA MET A 1 -40.26 -50.98 27.73
C MET A 1 -39.26 -50.47 26.73
N THR A 2 -39.53 -49.30 26.20
CA THR A 2 -38.79 -48.70 25.10
C THR A 2 -37.86 -47.64 25.69
N ARG A 3 -36.57 -47.90 25.66
CA ARG A 3 -35.60 -46.91 26.06
C ARG A 3 -35.15 -46.11 24.82
N ILE A 4 -35.61 -44.90 24.77
CA ILE A 4 -35.19 -43.93 23.73
C ILE A 4 -33.87 -43.32 24.18
N LEU A 5 -32.81 -43.68 23.49
CA LEU A 5 -31.54 -42.97 23.63
C LEU A 5 -31.58 -41.71 22.76
N THR A 6 -31.63 -40.59 23.43
CA THR A 6 -31.50 -39.27 22.77
C THR A 6 -30.02 -38.94 22.60
N THR A 7 -29.53 -39.09 21.40
CA THR A 7 -28.19 -38.64 21.04
C THR A 7 -28.21 -37.13 20.76
N ILE A 8 -27.71 -36.34 21.66
CA ILE A 8 -27.52 -34.90 21.44
C ILE A 8 -26.27 -34.74 20.61
N ALA A 9 -26.44 -34.43 19.33
CA ALA A 9 -25.34 -34.02 18.47
C ALA A 9 -24.99 -32.58 18.80
N ALA A 10 -23.87 -32.39 19.47
CA ALA A 10 -23.26 -31.06 19.68
C ALA A 10 -22.72 -30.54 18.36
N PHE A 11 -23.49 -29.66 17.75
CA PHE A 11 -23.03 -28.91 16.56
C PHE A 11 -22.10 -27.81 17.03
N GLY A 12 -20.79 -28.09 16.97
CA GLY A 12 -19.76 -27.08 17.26
C GLY A 12 -19.77 -25.99 16.18
N LEU A 13 -20.28 -24.82 16.51
CA LEU A 13 -20.15 -23.62 15.67
C LEU A 13 -18.68 -23.21 15.69
N LEU A 14 -17.95 -23.54 14.64
CA LEU A 14 -16.66 -22.92 14.37
C LEU A 14 -16.93 -21.49 13.90
N THR A 15 -16.92 -20.55 14.82
CA THR A 15 -16.85 -19.14 14.47
C THR A 15 -15.44 -18.87 13.97
N ALA A 16 -15.25 -18.90 12.66
CA ALA A 16 -14.06 -18.37 12.06
C ALA A 16 -14.03 -16.86 12.36
N ALA A 17 -13.19 -16.45 13.30
CA ALA A 17 -12.88 -15.06 13.55
C ALA A 17 -12.18 -14.53 12.29
N SER A 18 -12.91 -13.87 11.41
CA SER A 18 -12.34 -13.11 10.31
C SER A 18 -11.62 -11.94 10.94
N LEU A 19 -10.31 -12.07 11.09
CA LEU A 19 -9.46 -10.92 11.38
C LEU A 19 -9.68 -9.90 10.26
N PRO A 20 -10.02 -8.65 10.56
CA PRO A 20 -10.05 -7.63 9.52
C PRO A 20 -8.65 -7.53 8.96
N ALA A 21 -8.48 -7.96 7.72
CA ALA A 21 -7.26 -7.67 6.98
C ALA A 21 -7.16 -6.15 6.93
N SER A 22 -6.20 -5.59 7.67
CA SER A 22 -5.91 -4.16 7.64
C SER A 22 -5.52 -3.83 6.20
N ALA A 23 -6.45 -3.26 5.44
CA ALA A 23 -6.20 -2.90 4.05
C ALA A 23 -5.15 -1.80 4.02
N ALA A 24 -3.96 -2.13 3.52
CA ALA A 24 -2.90 -1.13 3.33
C ALA A 24 -3.38 -0.09 2.32
N THR A 25 -3.28 1.18 2.68
CA THR A 25 -3.61 2.30 1.79
C THR A 25 -2.34 2.88 1.22
N THR A 26 -2.21 2.88 -0.08
CA THR A 26 -1.06 3.39 -0.81
C THR A 26 -1.47 4.53 -1.72
N THR A 27 -0.76 5.64 -1.65
CA THR A 27 -0.89 6.76 -2.60
C THR A 27 0.09 6.55 -3.74
N LYS A 28 -0.44 6.42 -4.93
CA LYS A 28 0.31 6.18 -6.15
C LYS A 28 0.34 7.45 -6.98
N LEU A 29 1.54 7.92 -7.28
CA LEU A 29 1.74 9.15 -8.04
C LEU A 29 2.43 8.84 -9.35
N THR A 30 1.97 9.48 -10.43
CA THR A 30 2.71 9.50 -11.69
C THR A 30 3.57 10.75 -11.72
N VAL A 31 4.87 10.57 -11.88
CA VAL A 31 5.86 11.64 -11.78
C VAL A 31 6.64 11.78 -13.08
N ASN A 32 6.61 12.97 -13.66
CA ASN A 32 7.42 13.30 -14.84
C ASN A 32 8.82 13.79 -14.45
N GLY A 33 9.80 13.52 -15.33
CA GLY A 33 11.16 14.00 -15.19
C GLY A 33 12.08 13.03 -14.42
N MET A 34 11.54 12.00 -13.82
CA MET A 34 12.31 11.01 -13.08
C MET A 34 12.86 9.96 -14.03
N VAL A 35 14.10 10.16 -14.47
CA VAL A 35 14.73 9.35 -15.52
C VAL A 35 15.96 8.56 -15.05
N CYS A 36 16.43 8.77 -13.82
CA CYS A 36 17.59 8.07 -13.31
C CYS A 36 17.36 7.43 -11.95
N ALA A 37 18.00 6.29 -11.72
CA ALA A 37 17.90 5.56 -10.46
C ALA A 37 18.39 6.38 -9.25
N PHE A 38 19.40 7.18 -9.43
CA PHE A 38 19.94 8.05 -8.38
C PHE A 38 18.93 9.12 -7.96
N CYS A 39 18.22 9.71 -8.92
CA CYS A 39 17.16 10.68 -8.67
C CYS A 39 16.00 10.04 -7.90
N ALA A 40 15.65 8.81 -8.24
CA ALA A 40 14.62 8.03 -7.56
C ALA A 40 14.95 7.79 -6.09
N GLN A 41 16.21 7.51 -5.77
CA GLN A 41 16.67 7.33 -4.39
C GLN A 41 16.49 8.60 -3.55
N GLY A 42 16.72 9.77 -4.13
CA GLY A 42 16.49 11.06 -3.46
C GLY A 42 15.03 11.26 -3.05
N ILE A 43 14.12 10.97 -3.95
CA ILE A 43 12.67 11.01 -3.68
C ILE A 43 12.28 9.98 -2.63
N GLU A 44 12.72 8.75 -2.78
CA GLU A 44 12.44 7.66 -1.86
C GLU A 44 12.88 8.02 -0.43
N LYS A 45 14.07 8.57 -0.28
CA LYS A 45 14.61 9.01 1.01
C LYS A 45 13.75 10.12 1.65
N LYS A 46 13.36 11.12 0.88
CA LYS A 46 12.50 12.22 1.36
C LYS A 46 11.14 11.73 1.81
N LEU A 47 10.50 10.88 1.02
CA LEU A 47 9.18 10.36 1.32
C LEU A 47 9.20 9.36 2.49
N THR A 48 10.24 8.55 2.61
CA THR A 48 10.44 7.63 3.73
C THR A 48 10.60 8.38 5.06
N ALA A 49 11.15 9.58 5.03
CA ALA A 49 11.32 10.41 6.22
C ALA A 49 10.01 11.01 6.74
N MET A 50 8.92 10.96 5.97
CA MET A 50 7.61 11.46 6.41
C MET A 50 7.02 10.56 7.51
N PRO A 51 6.47 11.15 8.61
CA PRO A 51 5.96 10.37 9.76
C PRO A 51 4.85 9.38 9.41
N GLN A 52 4.04 9.67 8.39
CA GLN A 52 2.91 8.83 7.97
C GLN A 52 3.32 7.69 7.03
N THR A 53 4.56 7.69 6.54
CA THR A 53 5.03 6.75 5.54
C THR A 53 5.49 5.45 6.19
N ARG A 54 4.91 4.34 5.76
CA ARG A 54 5.37 3.00 6.12
C ARG A 54 6.40 2.48 5.13
N ALA A 55 6.14 2.61 3.84
CA ALA A 55 7.00 2.14 2.77
C ALA A 55 6.87 3.01 1.53
N VAL A 56 7.93 3.06 0.74
CA VAL A 56 7.97 3.78 -0.54
C VAL A 56 8.46 2.85 -1.63
N TYR A 57 7.85 2.92 -2.79
CA TYR A 57 8.28 2.20 -3.97
C TYR A 57 8.35 3.14 -5.17
N VAL A 58 9.44 3.08 -5.89
CA VAL A 58 9.65 3.88 -7.11
C VAL A 58 9.85 2.96 -8.30
N ASN A 59 9.05 3.16 -9.34
CA ASN A 59 9.19 2.46 -10.62
C ASN A 59 9.50 3.46 -11.73
N LEU A 60 10.75 3.48 -12.16
CA LEU A 60 11.22 4.39 -13.21
C LEU A 60 10.61 4.10 -14.58
N GLY A 61 10.41 2.84 -14.90
CA GLY A 61 9.85 2.43 -16.19
C GLY A 61 8.41 2.89 -16.38
N GLU A 62 7.63 2.87 -15.33
CA GLU A 62 6.24 3.32 -15.31
C GLU A 62 6.07 4.76 -14.81
N LYS A 63 7.15 5.40 -14.39
CA LYS A 63 7.17 6.75 -13.81
C LYS A 63 6.27 6.88 -12.57
N ILE A 64 6.23 5.85 -11.75
CA ILE A 64 5.35 5.76 -10.61
C ILE A 64 6.14 5.85 -9.31
N VAL A 65 5.60 6.61 -8.37
CA VAL A 65 6.02 6.64 -6.97
C VAL A 65 4.83 6.20 -6.12
N ALA A 66 5.01 5.16 -5.33
CA ALA A 66 3.99 4.64 -4.43
C ALA A 66 4.41 4.85 -2.98
N VAL A 67 3.55 5.47 -2.19
CA VAL A 67 3.78 5.74 -0.77
C VAL A 67 2.70 5.06 0.05
N GLU A 68 3.09 4.07 0.83
CA GLU A 68 2.18 3.34 1.73
C GLU A 68 2.08 4.07 3.07
N ALA A 69 0.86 4.30 3.53
CA ALA A 69 0.61 4.89 4.84
C ALA A 69 0.75 3.85 5.95
N LYS A 70 1.19 4.30 7.13
CA LYS A 70 1.13 3.49 8.36
C LYS A 70 -0.31 3.19 8.72
N ASP A 71 -0.53 2.11 9.45
CA ASP A 71 -1.85 1.71 9.92
C ASP A 71 -2.56 2.86 10.65
N GLY A 72 -3.79 3.15 10.23
CA GLY A 72 -4.61 4.22 10.81
C GLY A 72 -4.17 5.63 10.43
N GLN A 73 -3.19 5.78 9.54
CA GLN A 73 -2.71 7.09 9.08
C GLN A 73 -3.02 7.31 7.60
N THR A 74 -3.03 8.55 7.19
CA THR A 74 -3.28 8.96 5.81
C THR A 74 -2.08 9.76 5.31
N ILE A 75 -1.67 9.49 4.08
CA ILE A 75 -0.61 10.26 3.42
C ILE A 75 -1.13 11.64 3.07
N ASP A 76 -0.39 12.67 3.46
CA ASP A 76 -0.65 14.05 3.03
C ASP A 76 -0.15 14.24 1.60
N VAL A 77 -1.08 14.16 0.66
CA VAL A 77 -0.80 14.27 -0.78
C VAL A 77 -0.15 15.62 -1.13
N ASP A 78 -0.59 16.70 -0.52
CA ASP A 78 -0.04 18.03 -0.79
C ASP A 78 1.42 18.13 -0.37
N LYS A 79 1.77 17.52 0.75
CA LYS A 79 3.14 17.44 1.22
C LYS A 79 4.00 16.58 0.31
N VAL A 80 3.48 15.44 -0.14
CA VAL A 80 4.19 14.57 -1.11
C VAL A 80 4.42 15.32 -2.42
N ARG A 81 3.44 16.05 -2.93
CA ARG A 81 3.60 16.88 -4.13
C ARG A 81 4.67 17.95 -3.95
N ALA A 82 4.70 18.59 -2.80
CA ALA A 82 5.70 19.60 -2.48
C ALA A 82 7.12 19.00 -2.47
N GLU A 83 7.29 17.85 -1.84
CA GLU A 83 8.59 17.15 -1.80
C GLU A 83 9.06 16.72 -3.20
N VAL A 84 8.17 16.21 -4.02
CA VAL A 84 8.47 15.84 -5.42
C VAL A 84 8.85 17.06 -6.24
N LYS A 85 8.10 18.15 -6.09
CA LYS A 85 8.39 19.42 -6.77
C LYS A 85 9.72 20.02 -6.33
N ASP A 86 10.03 20.00 -5.05
CA ASP A 86 11.30 20.47 -4.50
C ASP A 86 12.49 19.65 -5.02
N ALA A 87 12.26 18.38 -5.34
CA ALA A 87 13.26 17.52 -5.97
C ALA A 87 13.45 17.82 -7.48
N GLY A 88 12.65 18.71 -8.06
CA GLY A 88 12.74 19.10 -9.46
C GLY A 88 11.86 18.30 -10.43
N TYR A 89 10.82 17.62 -9.91
CA TYR A 89 9.92 16.79 -10.69
C TYR A 89 8.50 17.30 -10.65
N GLU A 90 7.66 16.76 -11.53
CA GLU A 90 6.24 17.12 -11.63
C GLU A 90 5.34 15.92 -11.35
N VAL A 91 4.38 16.09 -10.46
CA VAL A 91 3.31 15.11 -10.23
C VAL A 91 2.20 15.35 -11.23
N VAL A 92 1.97 14.38 -12.10
CA VAL A 92 0.96 14.45 -13.16
C VAL A 92 -0.37 13.88 -12.70
N LYS A 93 -0.35 12.80 -11.94
CA LYS A 93 -1.53 12.07 -11.50
C LYS A 93 -1.34 11.53 -10.10
N VAL A 94 -2.42 11.52 -9.32
CA VAL A 94 -2.45 10.93 -7.99
C VAL A 94 -3.63 9.99 -7.89
N GLU A 95 -3.37 8.76 -7.43
CA GLU A 95 -4.38 7.73 -7.19
C GLU A 95 -4.16 7.14 -5.80
N THR A 96 -5.24 6.85 -5.10
CA THR A 96 -5.20 6.10 -3.85
C THR A 96 -5.69 4.69 -4.10
N VAL A 97 -4.89 3.69 -3.75
CA VAL A 97 -5.21 2.28 -3.94
C VAL A 97 -5.18 1.54 -2.61
N GLN A 98 -6.01 0.51 -2.50
CA GLN A 98 -6.10 -0.34 -1.31
C GLN A 98 -5.15 -1.55 -1.41
N GLU A 99 -3.92 -1.29 -1.80
CA GLU A 99 -2.88 -2.30 -1.97
C GLU A 99 -1.61 -1.85 -1.26
N SER A 100 -0.84 -2.81 -0.77
CA SER A 100 0.48 -2.53 -0.18
C SER A 100 1.52 -2.21 -1.26
N VAL A 101 2.58 -1.53 -0.85
CA VAL A 101 3.75 -1.30 -1.73
C VAL A 101 4.32 -2.64 -2.23
N ASP A 102 4.36 -3.66 -1.39
CA ASP A 102 4.84 -4.99 -1.78
C ASP A 102 3.96 -5.61 -2.87
N ALA A 103 2.65 -5.46 -2.79
CA ALA A 103 1.72 -5.92 -3.82
C ALA A 103 1.91 -5.18 -5.14
N LEU A 104 2.11 -3.87 -5.10
CA LEU A 104 2.39 -3.06 -6.30
C LEU A 104 3.73 -3.44 -6.93
N ARG A 105 4.75 -3.67 -6.12
CA ARG A 105 6.07 -4.13 -6.58
C ARG A 105 5.98 -5.49 -7.26
N ALA A 106 5.26 -6.43 -6.67
CA ALA A 106 5.04 -7.75 -7.25
C ALA A 106 4.26 -7.68 -8.57
N ALA A 107 3.23 -6.84 -8.66
CA ALA A 107 2.46 -6.64 -9.88
C ALA A 107 3.30 -6.01 -11.00
N ALA A 108 4.14 -5.03 -10.68
CA ALA A 108 5.07 -4.42 -11.63
C ALA A 108 6.10 -5.44 -12.16
N LYS A 109 6.60 -6.29 -11.28
CA LYS A 109 7.55 -7.35 -11.65
C LYS A 109 6.91 -8.41 -12.55
N ALA A 110 5.64 -8.73 -12.36
CA ALA A 110 4.90 -9.70 -13.18
C ALA A 110 4.58 -9.16 -14.59
N ARG A 111 4.56 -7.84 -14.77
CA ARG A 111 4.29 -7.20 -16.07
C ARG A 111 5.51 -7.08 -16.99
N LYS A 112 6.67 -7.42 -16.50
CA LYS A 112 7.90 -7.42 -17.31
C LYS A 112 8.00 -8.66 -18.22
#